data_ee0a171cae506666a021a6e42d3c9d72
#
_entry.id   ee0a171cae506666a021a6e42d3c9d72
#
_cell.length_a   1.000
_cell.length_b   1.000
_cell.length_c   1.000
_cell.angle_alpha   90.00
_cell.angle_beta   90.00
_cell.angle_gamma   90.00
#
_symmetry.space_group_name_H-M   'P 1'
#
loop_
_entity.id
_entity.type
_entity.pdbx_description
1 polymer ?
#
loop_
_entity_poly.entity_id
_entity_poly.type
_entity_poly.pdbx_seq_one_letter_code
_entity_poly.pdbx_strand_id
1 'polypeptide(L)'
;MKKALFSAFVMLIAINAIAQDKKKEDVKAIKSMCGCYEVKFNFAETFQRTKDEKYVPSKPKYDYGLEWVELVEDQPNKIVMQHLLIVSDTMIVKHWRQDWEFENTRFYNFFKNTSWKYKTLTPAQVKGQWTQRVYQVDDSPRYEGSATWVHYDGRHYWENTTDAPLPRREHTIRKDYNVLQRTNVHEITKDGWIHDQDNVKIVRDDTGKDTVLAQEKGHDVYTKVADSKCVAAQKYWATNKNLWKNVRDKWATVFARNKDLNLEATVDKQPLYMHLFELKPTATKAESDKIIDSFVKN
;
A
#
# COMPACT_ATOMS: atom_id res chain seq x y z
N MET A 1 42.70 22.82 18.78
CA MET A 1 41.25 22.94 18.83
C MET A 1 40.62 23.45 17.50
N LYS A 2 41.12 24.52 16.86
CA LYS A 2 40.51 25.01 15.57
C LYS A 2 40.52 24.02 14.41
N LYS A 3 41.57 23.16 14.27
CA LYS A 3 41.63 22.14 13.19
C LYS A 3 40.61 21.00 13.39
N ALA A 4 40.33 20.58 14.62
CA ALA A 4 39.35 19.55 14.92
C ALA A 4 37.90 20.00 14.67
N LEU A 5 37.58 21.28 14.95
CA LEU A 5 36.29 21.88 14.68
C LEU A 5 36.03 22.00 13.16
N PHE A 6 37.05 22.34 12.35
CA PHE A 6 36.91 22.45 10.91
C PHE A 6 36.70 21.06 10.28
N SER A 7 37.41 20.02 10.72
CA SER A 7 37.21 18.63 10.24
C SER A 7 35.81 18.09 10.59
N ALA A 8 35.30 18.36 11.79
CA ALA A 8 33.94 17.95 12.18
C ALA A 8 32.87 18.67 11.36
N PHE A 9 33.05 19.94 11.02
CA PHE A 9 32.11 20.70 10.21
C PHE A 9 32.08 20.23 8.75
N VAL A 10 33.25 19.92 8.14
CA VAL A 10 33.33 19.35 6.78
C VAL A 10 32.69 17.96 6.73
N MET A 11 32.86 17.12 7.77
CA MET A 11 32.27 15.79 7.84
C MET A 11 30.73 15.85 7.95
N LEU A 12 30.18 16.81 8.71
CA LEU A 12 28.74 17.04 8.80
C LEU A 12 28.11 17.50 7.47
N ILE A 13 28.80 18.34 6.70
CA ILE A 13 28.33 18.76 5.38
C ILE A 13 28.33 17.60 4.39
N ALA A 14 29.36 16.76 4.39
CA ALA A 14 29.46 15.60 3.51
C ALA A 14 28.34 14.55 3.79
N ILE A 15 28.05 14.28 5.06
CA ILE A 15 26.97 13.35 5.46
C ILE A 15 25.61 13.87 5.01
N ASN A 16 25.33 15.16 5.13
CA ASN A 16 24.08 15.75 4.67
C ASN A 16 23.94 15.71 3.14
N ALA A 17 25.02 15.92 2.40
CA ALA A 17 25.01 15.84 0.93
C ALA A 17 24.69 14.41 0.46
N ILE A 18 25.34 13.40 1.03
CA ILE A 18 25.08 11.99 0.70
C ILE A 18 23.62 11.58 1.02
N ALA A 19 23.09 12.00 2.17
CA ALA A 19 21.72 11.72 2.56
C ALA A 19 20.69 12.39 1.63
N GLN A 20 20.99 13.60 1.18
CA GLN A 20 20.13 14.34 0.23
C GLN A 20 20.15 13.71 -1.17
N ASP A 21 21.30 13.23 -1.63
CA ASP A 21 21.41 12.56 -2.92
C ASP A 21 20.70 11.21 -2.91
N LYS A 22 20.86 10.43 -1.83
CA LYS A 22 20.09 9.18 -1.64
C LYS A 22 18.59 9.44 -1.68
N LYS A 23 18.08 10.45 -0.97
CA LYS A 23 16.64 10.77 -0.99
C LYS A 23 16.14 11.13 -2.39
N LYS A 24 16.94 11.79 -3.23
CA LYS A 24 16.59 12.06 -4.63
C LYS A 24 16.48 10.77 -5.45
N GLU A 25 17.38 9.82 -5.23
CA GLU A 25 17.31 8.50 -5.86
C GLU A 25 16.07 7.73 -5.41
N ASP A 26 15.75 7.73 -4.11
CA ASP A 26 14.53 7.15 -3.56
C ASP A 26 13.27 7.71 -4.26
N VAL A 27 13.15 9.04 -4.32
CA VAL A 27 12.04 9.75 -4.99
C VAL A 27 11.94 9.36 -6.46
N LYS A 28 13.08 9.29 -7.17
CA LYS A 28 13.13 8.87 -8.57
C LYS A 28 12.63 7.43 -8.72
N ALA A 29 13.06 6.51 -7.86
CA ALA A 29 12.64 5.11 -7.87
C ALA A 29 11.12 5.00 -7.62
N ILE A 30 10.60 5.66 -6.58
CA ILE A 30 9.17 5.68 -6.24
C ILE A 30 8.36 6.21 -7.45
N LYS A 31 8.72 7.36 -7.99
CA LYS A 31 7.98 7.99 -9.10
C LYS A 31 8.08 7.21 -10.42
N SER A 32 9.12 6.39 -10.61
CA SER A 32 9.23 5.55 -11.81
C SER A 32 8.16 4.45 -11.88
N MET A 33 7.50 4.14 -10.76
CA MET A 33 6.34 3.23 -10.72
C MET A 33 5.05 3.85 -11.29
N CYS A 34 5.03 5.15 -11.65
CA CYS A 34 3.90 5.79 -12.32
C CYS A 34 3.89 5.54 -13.82
N GLY A 35 2.69 5.52 -14.42
CA GLY A 35 2.48 5.34 -15.86
C GLY A 35 1.56 4.19 -16.20
N CYS A 36 1.61 3.74 -17.45
CA CYS A 36 0.79 2.65 -17.97
C CYS A 36 1.56 1.32 -17.96
N TYR A 37 0.94 0.25 -17.42
CA TYR A 37 1.56 -1.05 -17.25
C TYR A 37 0.65 -2.20 -17.66
N GLU A 38 1.21 -3.15 -18.42
CA GLU A 38 0.69 -4.51 -18.46
C GLU A 38 1.19 -5.25 -17.22
N VAL A 39 0.27 -5.85 -16.44
CA VAL A 39 0.59 -6.47 -15.16
C VAL A 39 0.27 -7.95 -15.21
N LYS A 40 1.23 -8.77 -14.75
CA LYS A 40 1.03 -10.20 -14.49
C LYS A 40 0.98 -10.39 -12.98
N PHE A 41 -0.09 -10.99 -12.49
CA PHE A 41 -0.30 -11.30 -11.07
C PHE A 41 -0.16 -12.81 -10.88
N ASN A 42 0.89 -13.26 -10.21
CA ASN A 42 1.16 -14.68 -9.99
C ASN A 42 1.19 -14.97 -8.49
N PHE A 43 0.40 -15.95 -8.04
CA PHE A 43 0.37 -16.37 -6.63
C PHE A 43 0.35 -17.89 -6.55
N ALA A 44 1.14 -18.44 -5.60
CA ALA A 44 1.15 -19.85 -5.30
C ALA A 44 1.46 -20.10 -3.83
N GLU A 45 0.68 -20.95 -3.16
CA GLU A 45 1.10 -21.50 -1.88
C GLU A 45 2.30 -22.42 -2.09
N THR A 46 3.29 -22.31 -1.20
CA THR A 46 4.58 -23.03 -1.31
C THR A 46 4.74 -24.09 -0.24
N PHE A 47 4.37 -23.78 1.01
CA PHE A 47 4.50 -24.72 2.12
C PHE A 47 3.28 -24.68 3.02
N GLN A 48 2.66 -25.83 3.23
CA GLN A 48 1.70 -26.05 4.30
C GLN A 48 2.47 -26.21 5.62
N ARG A 49 2.07 -25.43 6.63
CA ARG A 49 2.67 -25.45 7.99
C ARG A 49 1.72 -26.07 9.02
N THR A 50 0.41 -25.97 8.77
CA THR A 50 -0.58 -26.63 9.63
C THR A 50 -0.53 -28.15 9.47
N LYS A 51 -0.83 -28.85 10.59
CA LYS A 51 -0.99 -30.31 10.62
C LYS A 51 -2.46 -30.73 10.45
N ASP A 52 -3.35 -29.77 10.24
CA ASP A 52 -4.77 -30.06 9.99
C ASP A 52 -4.92 -30.76 8.62
N GLU A 53 -5.33 -32.00 8.63
CA GLU A 53 -5.55 -32.82 7.41
C GLU A 53 -6.68 -32.26 6.54
N LYS A 54 -7.56 -31.42 7.11
CA LYS A 54 -8.65 -30.76 6.37
C LYS A 54 -8.22 -29.47 5.67
N TYR A 55 -7.00 -29.01 5.89
CA TYR A 55 -6.50 -27.83 5.23
C TYR A 55 -6.43 -28.04 3.72
N VAL A 56 -7.02 -27.13 2.97
CA VAL A 56 -6.98 -27.16 1.50
C VAL A 56 -6.13 -25.96 1.02
N PRO A 57 -4.97 -26.21 0.40
CA PRO A 57 -4.15 -25.16 -0.18
C PRO A 57 -4.88 -24.36 -1.27
N SER A 58 -4.62 -23.08 -1.36
CA SER A 58 -5.10 -22.27 -2.50
C SER A 58 -4.47 -22.73 -3.79
N LYS A 59 -5.28 -22.86 -4.84
CA LYS A 59 -4.76 -23.16 -6.19
C LYS A 59 -3.88 -22.00 -6.68
N PRO A 60 -2.80 -22.30 -7.43
CA PRO A 60 -2.04 -21.25 -8.09
C PRO A 60 -2.94 -20.34 -8.93
N LYS A 61 -2.67 -19.06 -8.88
CA LYS A 61 -3.43 -18.04 -9.59
C LYS A 61 -2.52 -17.27 -10.52
N TYR A 62 -2.98 -17.09 -11.75
CA TYR A 62 -2.29 -16.36 -12.82
C TYR A 62 -3.30 -15.42 -13.46
N ASP A 63 -3.19 -14.13 -13.18
CA ASP A 63 -4.06 -13.10 -13.75
C ASP A 63 -3.24 -12.08 -14.54
N TYR A 64 -3.93 -11.38 -15.43
CA TYR A 64 -3.38 -10.30 -16.23
C TYR A 64 -4.26 -9.06 -16.10
N GLY A 65 -3.66 -7.88 -16.18
CA GLY A 65 -4.37 -6.63 -16.16
C GLY A 65 -3.63 -5.54 -16.90
N LEU A 66 -4.35 -4.48 -17.26
CA LEU A 66 -3.79 -3.22 -17.71
C LEU A 66 -4.07 -2.19 -16.62
N GLU A 67 -3.03 -1.56 -16.08
CA GLU A 67 -3.15 -0.56 -15.01
C GLU A 67 -2.52 0.78 -15.41
N TRP A 68 -3.22 1.84 -15.07
CA TRP A 68 -2.67 3.19 -15.00
C TRP A 68 -2.33 3.53 -13.55
N VAL A 69 -1.10 3.96 -13.30
CA VAL A 69 -0.65 4.45 -12.00
C VAL A 69 -0.53 5.97 -12.08
N GLU A 70 -1.51 6.65 -11.51
CA GLU A 70 -1.60 8.10 -11.47
C GLU A 70 -0.76 8.68 -10.35
N LEU A 71 0.07 9.68 -10.64
CA LEU A 71 0.76 10.49 -9.63
C LEU A 71 -0.20 11.54 -9.08
N VAL A 72 -0.77 11.30 -7.91
CA VAL A 72 -1.83 12.16 -7.33
C VAL A 72 -1.25 13.31 -6.52
N GLU A 73 -0.14 13.07 -5.80
CA GLU A 73 0.54 14.06 -4.97
C GLU A 73 2.05 13.89 -5.09
N ASP A 74 2.78 14.98 -5.29
CA ASP A 74 4.25 15.02 -5.42
C ASP A 74 4.80 16.11 -4.52
N GLN A 75 5.04 15.76 -3.24
CA GLN A 75 5.60 16.64 -2.25
C GLN A 75 6.99 16.14 -1.81
N PRO A 76 7.86 16.98 -1.28
CA PRO A 76 9.23 16.58 -0.90
C PRO A 76 9.32 15.38 0.07
N ASN A 77 8.29 15.17 0.88
CA ASN A 77 8.23 14.12 1.89
C ASN A 77 7.01 13.21 1.73
N LYS A 78 6.22 13.39 0.67
CA LYS A 78 5.01 12.60 0.43
C LYS A 78 4.72 12.46 -1.05
N ILE A 79 4.58 11.22 -1.49
CA ILE A 79 4.21 10.87 -2.86
C ILE A 79 2.98 9.97 -2.79
N VAL A 80 1.92 10.33 -3.50
CA VAL A 80 0.66 9.55 -3.52
C VAL A 80 0.43 9.03 -4.93
N MET A 81 0.21 7.73 -5.05
CA MET A 81 -0.05 7.05 -6.31
C MET A 81 -1.35 6.26 -6.26
N GLN A 82 -2.21 6.48 -7.25
CA GLN A 82 -3.47 5.75 -7.40
C GLN A 82 -3.39 4.77 -8.57
N HIS A 83 -3.62 3.52 -8.28
CA HIS A 83 -3.74 2.47 -9.29
C HIS A 83 -5.16 2.40 -9.84
N LEU A 84 -5.31 2.35 -11.15
CA LEU A 84 -6.57 2.26 -11.88
C LEU A 84 -6.51 1.05 -12.80
N LEU A 85 -7.29 0.01 -12.50
CA LEU A 85 -7.36 -1.20 -13.31
C LEU A 85 -8.34 -1.01 -14.47
N ILE A 86 -7.87 -1.23 -15.67
CA ILE A 86 -8.64 -1.14 -16.90
C ILE A 86 -9.20 -2.53 -17.22
N VAL A 87 -10.49 -2.74 -16.98
CA VAL A 87 -11.18 -3.98 -17.33
C VAL A 87 -11.64 -3.92 -18.80
N SER A 88 -12.07 -2.74 -19.23
CA SER A 88 -12.40 -2.40 -20.63
C SER A 88 -12.34 -0.89 -20.83
N ASP A 89 -12.52 -0.39 -22.05
CA ASP A 89 -12.53 1.05 -22.34
C ASP A 89 -13.63 1.83 -21.59
N THR A 90 -14.67 1.13 -21.11
CA THR A 90 -15.80 1.72 -20.38
C THR A 90 -15.86 1.30 -18.91
N MET A 91 -15.06 0.32 -18.50
CA MET A 91 -15.05 -0.19 -17.14
C MET A 91 -13.66 -0.03 -16.50
N ILE A 92 -13.52 1.02 -15.72
CA ILE A 92 -12.31 1.31 -14.93
C ILE A 92 -12.61 1.08 -13.46
N VAL A 93 -11.77 0.30 -12.81
CA VAL A 93 -11.85 0.08 -11.35
C VAL A 93 -10.79 0.93 -10.67
N LYS A 94 -11.23 1.83 -9.78
CA LYS A 94 -10.30 2.42 -8.81
C LYS A 94 -9.79 1.28 -7.95
N HIS A 95 -8.53 0.92 -8.18
CA HIS A 95 -7.92 -0.23 -7.54
C HIS A 95 -7.35 0.16 -6.17
N TRP A 96 -6.13 -0.13 -5.90
CA TRP A 96 -5.48 0.24 -4.64
C TRP A 96 -4.74 1.57 -4.76
N ARG A 97 -4.42 2.19 -3.62
CA ARG A 97 -3.60 3.39 -3.53
C ARG A 97 -2.39 3.09 -2.67
N GLN A 98 -1.25 3.70 -3.00
CA GLN A 98 -0.06 3.71 -2.17
C GLN A 98 0.42 5.14 -1.93
N ASP A 99 0.64 5.45 -0.66
CA ASP A 99 1.25 6.70 -0.22
C ASP A 99 2.65 6.38 0.31
N TRP A 100 3.64 7.13 -0.16
CA TRP A 100 5.00 7.05 0.31
C TRP A 100 5.32 8.28 1.16
N GLU A 101 5.65 8.08 2.44
CA GLU A 101 5.92 9.16 3.38
C GLU A 101 7.34 9.04 3.96
N PHE A 102 8.15 10.08 3.77
CA PHE A 102 9.53 10.11 4.26
C PHE A 102 9.56 10.39 5.77
N GLU A 103 10.29 9.54 6.53
CA GLU A 103 10.46 9.64 7.97
C GLU A 103 9.13 9.75 8.75
N ASN A 104 8.12 9.00 8.30
CA ASN A 104 6.84 8.94 9.00
C ASN A 104 7.00 8.31 10.38
N THR A 105 6.44 8.95 11.41
CA THR A 105 6.51 8.47 12.81
C THR A 105 5.21 7.88 13.33
N ARG A 106 4.12 7.93 12.56
CA ARG A 106 2.77 7.49 12.98
C ARG A 106 2.30 6.33 12.13
N PHE A 107 1.94 5.23 12.77
CA PHE A 107 1.59 3.98 12.11
C PHE A 107 0.24 3.46 12.57
N TYR A 108 -0.49 2.83 11.64
CA TYR A 108 -1.70 2.05 11.84
C TYR A 108 -1.44 0.60 11.45
N ASN A 109 -0.86 -0.18 12.35
CA ASN A 109 -0.51 -1.56 12.08
C ASN A 109 -1.76 -2.42 12.10
N PHE A 110 -1.98 -3.17 11.02
CA PHE A 110 -3.09 -4.13 10.96
C PHE A 110 -2.99 -5.13 12.11
N PHE A 111 -4.10 -5.37 12.81
CA PHE A 111 -4.14 -6.36 13.87
C PHE A 111 -4.86 -7.62 13.39
N LYS A 112 -6.14 -7.55 13.12
CA LYS A 112 -6.97 -8.61 12.52
C LYS A 112 -8.34 -8.08 12.11
N ASN A 113 -9.05 -8.81 11.27
CA ASN A 113 -10.40 -8.48 10.80
C ASN A 113 -10.47 -7.06 10.20
N THR A 114 -11.08 -6.12 10.90
CA THR A 114 -11.23 -4.71 10.50
C THR A 114 -10.61 -3.77 11.54
N SER A 115 -9.50 -4.18 12.16
CA SER A 115 -8.87 -3.41 13.24
C SER A 115 -7.38 -3.14 12.99
N TRP A 116 -6.96 -1.94 13.35
CA TRP A 116 -5.58 -1.46 13.28
C TRP A 116 -5.17 -0.84 14.62
N LYS A 117 -3.94 -1.12 15.03
CA LYS A 117 -3.33 -0.57 16.24
C LYS A 117 -2.50 0.65 15.89
N TYR A 118 -2.81 1.77 16.54
CA TYR A 118 -2.00 2.99 16.43
C TYR A 118 -0.67 2.83 17.17
N LYS A 119 0.42 3.21 16.51
CA LYS A 119 1.77 3.17 17.08
C LYS A 119 2.56 4.39 16.64
N THR A 120 3.37 4.93 17.53
CA THR A 120 4.36 5.96 17.21
C THR A 120 5.77 5.39 17.29
N LEU A 121 6.63 5.83 16.37
CA LEU A 121 8.07 5.61 16.41
C LEU A 121 8.77 6.94 16.65
N THR A 122 9.97 6.89 17.21
CA THR A 122 10.80 8.09 17.36
C THR A 122 11.39 8.49 16.01
N PRO A 123 11.74 9.77 15.80
CA PRO A 123 12.41 10.21 14.58
C PRO A 123 13.69 9.43 14.28
N ALA A 124 14.43 9.01 15.30
CA ALA A 124 15.63 8.21 15.13
C ALA A 124 15.36 6.82 14.53
N GLN A 125 14.22 6.19 14.88
CA GLN A 125 13.84 4.87 14.37
C GLN A 125 13.41 4.86 12.89
N VAL A 126 12.98 6.00 12.38
CA VAL A 126 12.50 6.13 10.98
C VAL A 126 13.44 6.94 10.10
N LYS A 127 14.59 7.36 10.64
CA LYS A 127 15.54 8.21 9.92
C LYS A 127 15.99 7.60 8.61
N GLY A 128 15.84 8.34 7.51
CA GLY A 128 16.21 7.92 6.16
C GLY A 128 15.29 6.85 5.56
N GLN A 129 14.12 6.58 6.17
CA GLN A 129 13.18 5.57 5.70
C GLN A 129 11.99 6.21 4.97
N TRP A 130 11.45 5.46 4.04
CA TRP A 130 10.16 5.70 3.42
C TRP A 130 9.14 4.70 3.95
N THR A 131 8.02 5.20 4.43
CA THR A 131 6.86 4.38 4.78
C THR A 131 5.96 4.24 3.57
N GLN A 132 5.71 3.01 3.11
CA GLN A 132 4.63 2.73 2.19
C GLN A 132 3.35 2.49 3.00
N ARG A 133 2.29 3.25 2.71
CA ARG A 133 0.94 3.03 3.18
C ARG A 133 0.08 2.54 2.04
N VAL A 134 -0.50 1.39 2.18
CA VAL A 134 -1.38 0.79 1.18
C VAL A 134 -2.82 0.89 1.65
N TYR A 135 -3.69 1.31 0.74
CA TYR A 135 -5.10 1.51 0.99
C TYR A 135 -5.95 0.62 0.07
N GLN A 136 -7.13 0.26 0.55
CA GLN A 136 -8.14 -0.47 -0.20
C GLN A 136 -8.71 0.37 -1.34
N VAL A 137 -9.61 -0.21 -2.13
CA VAL A 137 -10.30 0.49 -3.23
C VAL A 137 -11.18 1.66 -2.75
N ASP A 138 -11.55 1.70 -1.49
CA ASP A 138 -12.33 2.73 -0.80
C ASP A 138 -11.48 3.67 0.07
N ASP A 139 -10.16 3.61 -0.12
CA ASP A 139 -9.17 4.35 0.66
C ASP A 139 -9.15 4.06 2.17
N SER A 140 -9.87 3.03 2.65
CA SER A 140 -9.64 2.52 4.00
C SER A 140 -8.23 1.92 4.11
N PRO A 141 -7.62 1.91 5.31
CA PRO A 141 -6.27 1.41 5.49
C PRO A 141 -6.22 -0.09 5.17
N ARG A 142 -5.12 -0.53 4.61
CA ARG A 142 -4.86 -1.94 4.42
C ARG A 142 -3.67 -2.40 5.26
N TYR A 143 -2.49 -1.94 4.94
CA TYR A 143 -1.26 -2.17 5.70
C TYR A 143 -0.27 -1.05 5.43
N GLU A 144 0.73 -0.95 6.28
CA GLU A 144 1.83 -0.01 6.09
C GLU A 144 3.13 -0.58 6.67
N GLY A 145 4.25 -0.14 6.14
CA GLY A 145 5.56 -0.53 6.60
C GLY A 145 6.63 0.48 6.20
N SER A 146 7.71 0.54 6.95
CA SER A 146 8.79 1.50 6.77
C SER A 146 10.12 0.80 6.59
N ALA A 147 10.90 1.25 5.59
CA ALA A 147 12.24 0.78 5.32
C ALA A 147 13.02 1.81 4.49
N THR A 148 14.31 1.58 4.30
CA THR A 148 15.12 2.37 3.37
C THR A 148 15.05 1.77 1.98
N TRP A 149 15.02 2.63 0.95
CA TRP A 149 15.37 2.20 -0.40
C TRP A 149 16.86 1.83 -0.46
N VAL A 150 17.15 0.80 -1.22
CA VAL A 150 18.52 0.33 -1.46
C VAL A 150 18.85 0.56 -2.94
N HIS A 151 19.97 1.24 -3.19
CA HIS A 151 20.50 1.51 -4.52
C HIS A 151 21.93 0.97 -4.57
N TYR A 152 22.06 -0.28 -4.99
CA TYR A 152 23.36 -0.96 -5.01
C TYR A 152 23.43 -1.95 -6.18
N ASP A 153 24.57 -2.03 -6.81
CA ASP A 153 24.87 -2.98 -7.90
C ASP A 153 23.81 -2.98 -9.03
N GLY A 154 23.36 -1.77 -9.41
CA GLY A 154 22.34 -1.59 -10.45
C GLY A 154 20.92 -1.96 -10.03
N ARG A 155 20.70 -2.39 -8.79
CA ARG A 155 19.38 -2.65 -8.24
C ARG A 155 18.85 -1.44 -7.48
N HIS A 156 17.54 -1.23 -7.57
CA HIS A 156 16.82 -0.18 -6.85
C HIS A 156 15.57 -0.81 -6.24
N TYR A 157 15.61 -1.11 -4.94
CA TYR A 157 14.50 -1.80 -4.27
C TYR A 157 14.23 -1.29 -2.87
N TRP A 158 13.01 -1.54 -2.42
CA TRP A 158 12.52 -1.32 -1.07
C TRP A 158 11.86 -2.60 -0.56
N GLU A 159 12.14 -2.98 0.67
CA GLU A 159 11.61 -4.21 1.28
C GLU A 159 11.12 -3.96 2.69
N ASN A 160 9.93 -4.48 3.02
CA ASN A 160 9.37 -4.44 4.37
C ASN A 160 8.44 -5.61 4.64
N THR A 161 8.46 -6.11 5.89
CA THR A 161 7.51 -7.12 6.38
C THR A 161 6.47 -6.46 7.27
N THR A 162 5.19 -6.70 6.98
CA THR A 162 4.06 -6.16 7.74
C THR A 162 2.83 -7.07 7.67
N ASP A 163 1.95 -6.96 8.66
CA ASP A 163 0.68 -7.67 8.68
C ASP A 163 -0.37 -6.94 7.84
N ALA A 164 -1.20 -7.70 7.16
CA ALA A 164 -2.24 -7.20 6.28
C ALA A 164 -3.53 -8.02 6.41
N PRO A 165 -4.71 -7.45 6.08
CA PRO A 165 -5.93 -8.23 5.88
C PRO A 165 -5.77 -9.19 4.69
N LEU A 166 -6.66 -10.19 4.62
CA LEU A 166 -6.72 -11.12 3.51
C LEU A 166 -6.79 -10.38 2.17
N PRO A 167 -6.10 -10.89 1.14
CA PRO A 167 -6.20 -10.32 -0.19
C PRO A 167 -7.60 -10.52 -0.76
N ARG A 168 -8.03 -9.62 -1.67
CA ARG A 168 -9.38 -9.69 -2.26
C ARG A 168 -9.67 -11.04 -2.94
N ARG A 169 -8.67 -11.68 -3.51
CA ARG A 169 -8.77 -13.01 -4.14
C ARG A 169 -9.18 -14.12 -3.17
N GLU A 170 -9.01 -13.92 -1.85
CA GLU A 170 -9.28 -14.93 -0.83
C GLU A 170 -10.30 -14.51 0.23
N HIS A 171 -10.44 -13.23 0.46
CA HIS A 171 -11.27 -12.69 1.54
C HIS A 171 -12.75 -13.15 1.49
N THR A 172 -13.30 -13.44 0.31
CA THR A 172 -14.67 -13.93 0.14
C THR A 172 -14.79 -15.46 0.23
N ILE A 173 -13.69 -16.18 -0.01
CA ILE A 173 -13.69 -17.64 -0.14
C ILE A 173 -12.98 -18.36 1.00
N ARG A 174 -12.05 -17.68 1.72
CA ARG A 174 -11.30 -18.24 2.86
C ARG A 174 -11.82 -17.66 4.18
N LYS A 175 -11.96 -18.55 5.18
CA LYS A 175 -12.37 -18.20 6.55
C LYS A 175 -11.44 -18.81 7.60
N ASP A 176 -10.45 -19.54 7.16
CA ASP A 176 -9.55 -20.33 7.99
C ASP A 176 -8.31 -19.55 8.46
N TYR A 177 -8.11 -18.31 7.99
CA TYR A 177 -7.09 -17.41 8.50
C TYR A 177 -7.59 -15.95 8.48
N ASN A 178 -6.92 -15.05 9.22
CA ASN A 178 -7.37 -13.66 9.39
C ASN A 178 -6.24 -12.62 9.29
N VAL A 179 -4.99 -13.05 9.15
CA VAL A 179 -3.83 -12.18 8.92
C VAL A 179 -2.98 -12.76 7.80
N LEU A 180 -2.60 -11.91 6.86
CA LEU A 180 -1.55 -12.21 5.89
C LEU A 180 -0.32 -11.37 6.24
N GLN A 181 0.69 -11.98 6.88
CA GLN A 181 1.97 -11.32 7.05
C GLN A 181 2.67 -11.29 5.70
N ARG A 182 3.07 -10.12 5.26
CA ARG A 182 3.62 -9.89 3.91
C ARG A 182 5.01 -9.31 4.01
N THR A 183 5.97 -9.97 3.39
CA THR A 183 7.22 -9.32 3.02
C THR A 183 7.05 -8.79 1.59
N ASN A 184 6.95 -7.48 1.46
CA ASN A 184 6.78 -6.80 0.18
C ASN A 184 8.13 -6.29 -0.31
N VAL A 185 8.50 -6.64 -1.53
CA VAL A 185 9.67 -6.08 -2.23
C VAL A 185 9.17 -5.31 -3.44
N HIS A 186 9.47 -4.03 -3.52
CA HIS A 186 9.29 -3.22 -4.71
C HIS A 186 10.64 -3.01 -5.35
N GLU A 187 10.87 -3.58 -6.52
CA GLU A 187 12.13 -3.45 -7.26
C GLU A 187 11.89 -2.80 -8.61
N ILE A 188 12.62 -1.72 -8.90
CA ILE A 188 12.59 -1.05 -10.19
C ILE A 188 13.47 -1.83 -11.16
N THR A 189 12.91 -2.16 -12.32
CA THR A 189 13.58 -2.89 -13.38
C THR A 189 13.79 -2.01 -14.62
N LYS A 190 14.52 -2.53 -15.60
CA LYS A 190 14.70 -1.84 -16.90
C LYS A 190 13.37 -1.58 -17.60
N ASP A 191 12.41 -2.52 -17.49
CA ASP A 191 11.18 -2.50 -18.28
C ASP A 191 9.95 -2.10 -17.43
N GLY A 192 10.16 -1.69 -16.17
CA GLY A 192 9.09 -1.32 -15.26
C GLY A 192 9.44 -1.58 -13.81
N TRP A 193 8.64 -2.39 -13.10
CA TRP A 193 8.91 -2.74 -11.71
C TRP A 193 8.26 -4.07 -11.32
N ILE A 194 8.75 -4.64 -10.25
CA ILE A 194 8.25 -5.91 -9.70
C ILE A 194 7.76 -5.66 -8.28
N HIS A 195 6.66 -6.30 -7.92
CA HIS A 195 6.20 -6.43 -6.54
C HIS A 195 6.26 -7.90 -6.16
N ASP A 196 7.40 -8.30 -5.58
CA ASP A 196 7.55 -9.63 -4.98
C ASP A 196 6.94 -9.66 -3.59
N GLN A 197 6.35 -10.80 -3.26
CA GLN A 197 5.71 -11.03 -1.97
C GLN A 197 6.12 -12.39 -1.42
N ASP A 198 6.60 -12.40 -0.18
CA ASP A 198 6.74 -13.60 0.63
C ASP A 198 5.72 -13.53 1.76
N ASN A 199 4.66 -14.30 1.63
CA ASN A 199 3.49 -14.19 2.48
C ASN A 199 3.39 -15.38 3.44
N VAL A 200 2.90 -15.11 4.65
CA VAL A 200 2.57 -16.13 5.65
C VAL A 200 1.09 -15.98 6.02
N LYS A 201 0.30 -17.04 5.83
CA LYS A 201 -1.11 -17.10 6.24
C LYS A 201 -1.19 -17.47 7.71
N ILE A 202 -1.83 -16.62 8.52
CA ILE A 202 -1.82 -16.68 9.97
C ILE A 202 -3.25 -16.63 10.52
N VAL A 203 -3.52 -17.49 11.50
CA VAL A 203 -4.65 -17.35 12.42
C VAL A 203 -4.16 -16.62 13.66
N ARG A 204 -4.65 -15.40 13.88
CA ARG A 204 -4.39 -14.60 15.07
C ARG A 204 -5.60 -14.63 16.00
N ASP A 205 -5.40 -15.08 17.23
CA ASP A 205 -6.45 -15.08 18.26
C ASP A 205 -6.68 -13.66 18.85
N ASP A 206 -7.60 -13.56 19.82
CA ASP A 206 -7.94 -12.29 20.47
C ASP A 206 -6.82 -11.74 21.36
N THR A 207 -5.91 -12.60 21.81
CA THR A 207 -4.75 -12.23 22.62
C THR A 207 -3.56 -11.75 21.77
N GLY A 208 -3.64 -11.93 20.43
CA GLY A 208 -2.55 -11.62 19.50
C GLY A 208 -1.58 -12.79 19.28
N LYS A 209 -1.91 -14.00 19.73
CA LYS A 209 -1.10 -15.20 19.49
C LYS A 209 -1.37 -15.71 18.06
N ASP A 210 -0.29 -15.98 17.36
CA ASP A 210 -0.28 -16.39 15.96
C ASP A 210 -0.09 -17.90 15.80
N THR A 211 -0.87 -18.49 14.89
CA THR A 211 -0.70 -19.84 14.39
C THR A 211 -0.52 -19.79 12.86
N VAL A 212 0.62 -20.27 12.38
CA VAL A 212 0.93 -20.27 10.95
C VAL A 212 0.24 -21.43 10.26
N LEU A 213 -0.49 -21.14 9.17
CA LEU A 213 -1.13 -22.16 8.33
C LEU A 213 -0.31 -22.58 7.13
N ALA A 214 0.16 -21.59 6.34
CA ALA A 214 0.86 -21.82 5.09
C ALA A 214 1.74 -20.63 4.72
N GLN A 215 2.63 -20.86 3.76
CA GLN A 215 3.40 -19.81 3.08
C GLN A 215 2.92 -19.68 1.63
N GLU A 216 3.01 -18.48 1.08
CA GLU A 216 2.60 -18.16 -0.28
C GLU A 216 3.63 -17.22 -0.91
N LYS A 217 3.97 -17.44 -2.17
CA LYS A 217 4.70 -16.48 -3.00
C LYS A 217 3.75 -15.73 -3.90
N GLY A 218 3.97 -14.42 -3.99
CA GLY A 218 3.38 -13.55 -5.00
C GLY A 218 4.50 -12.94 -5.85
N HIS A 219 4.25 -12.83 -7.15
CA HIS A 219 5.18 -12.22 -8.09
C HIS A 219 4.38 -11.41 -9.11
N ASP A 220 4.24 -10.12 -8.84
CA ASP A 220 3.51 -9.21 -9.70
C ASP A 220 4.50 -8.42 -10.55
N VAL A 221 4.44 -8.60 -11.88
CA VAL A 221 5.35 -7.97 -12.84
C VAL A 221 4.63 -6.87 -13.59
N TYR A 222 5.09 -5.65 -13.43
CA TYR A 222 4.59 -4.45 -14.08
C TYR A 222 5.51 -4.10 -15.26
N THR A 223 5.09 -4.42 -16.47
CA THR A 223 5.82 -4.07 -17.70
C THR A 223 5.28 -2.76 -18.26
N LYS A 224 6.14 -1.75 -18.37
CA LYS A 224 5.75 -0.43 -18.84
C LYS A 224 5.35 -0.49 -20.32
N VAL A 225 4.24 0.14 -20.64
CA VAL A 225 3.74 0.26 -22.01
C VAL A 225 3.44 1.71 -22.34
N ALA A 226 3.09 2.00 -23.61
CA ALA A 226 2.76 3.37 -24.03
C ALA A 226 1.51 3.88 -23.27
N ASP A 227 1.58 5.10 -22.75
CA ASP A 227 0.49 5.73 -21.97
C ASP A 227 -0.82 5.83 -22.76
N SER A 228 -0.74 5.81 -24.09
CA SER A 228 -1.91 5.78 -24.98
C SER A 228 -2.80 4.54 -24.78
N LYS A 229 -2.28 3.44 -24.22
CA LYS A 229 -3.10 2.27 -23.85
C LYS A 229 -3.99 2.54 -22.63
N CYS A 230 -3.63 3.53 -21.79
CA CYS A 230 -4.32 3.82 -20.54
C CYS A 230 -5.25 5.06 -20.59
N VAL A 231 -5.57 5.59 -21.76
CA VAL A 231 -6.37 6.82 -21.93
C VAL A 231 -7.74 6.72 -21.25
N ALA A 232 -8.36 5.54 -21.23
CA ALA A 232 -9.64 5.33 -20.55
C ALA A 232 -9.53 5.59 -19.04
N ALA A 233 -8.46 5.09 -18.38
CA ALA A 233 -8.21 5.32 -16.96
C ALA A 233 -7.86 6.79 -16.67
N GLN A 234 -7.09 7.45 -17.53
CA GLN A 234 -6.79 8.88 -17.40
C GLN A 234 -8.07 9.74 -17.46
N LYS A 235 -8.99 9.44 -18.39
CA LYS A 235 -10.29 10.11 -18.48
C LYS A 235 -11.15 9.85 -17.24
N TYR A 236 -11.21 8.59 -16.79
CA TYR A 236 -11.91 8.23 -15.56
C TYR A 236 -11.37 9.05 -14.37
N TRP A 237 -10.06 9.11 -14.21
CA TRP A 237 -9.44 9.86 -13.12
C TRP A 237 -9.73 11.36 -13.22
N ALA A 238 -9.60 11.96 -14.39
CA ALA A 238 -9.91 13.37 -14.60
C ALA A 238 -11.34 13.74 -14.14
N THR A 239 -12.30 12.82 -14.32
CA THR A 239 -13.70 12.99 -13.90
C THR A 239 -13.88 12.77 -12.39
N ASN A 240 -13.21 11.78 -11.80
CA ASN A 240 -13.48 11.30 -10.45
C ASN A 240 -12.51 11.80 -9.37
N LYS A 241 -11.41 12.46 -9.74
CA LYS A 241 -10.33 12.87 -8.82
C LYS A 241 -10.81 13.73 -7.63
N ASN A 242 -11.83 14.57 -7.83
CA ASN A 242 -12.36 15.44 -6.76
C ASN A 242 -13.15 14.63 -5.73
N LEU A 243 -13.98 13.69 -6.15
CA LEU A 243 -14.67 12.76 -5.26
C LEU A 243 -13.64 11.99 -4.42
N TRP A 244 -12.65 11.39 -5.08
CA TRP A 244 -11.63 10.61 -4.37
C TRP A 244 -10.70 11.48 -3.51
N LYS A 245 -10.53 12.76 -3.84
CA LYS A 245 -9.88 13.71 -2.94
C LYS A 245 -10.69 13.90 -1.65
N ASN A 246 -12.01 14.08 -1.73
CA ASN A 246 -12.88 14.20 -0.56
C ASN A 246 -12.76 12.96 0.35
N VAL A 247 -12.78 11.76 -0.25
CA VAL A 247 -12.61 10.48 0.46
C VAL A 247 -11.25 10.42 1.18
N ARG A 248 -10.15 10.77 0.50
CA ARG A 248 -8.81 10.83 1.10
C ARG A 248 -8.73 11.84 2.25
N ASP A 249 -9.29 13.04 2.04
CA ASP A 249 -9.30 14.09 3.06
C ASP A 249 -10.05 13.63 4.32
N LYS A 250 -11.16 12.91 4.15
CA LYS A 250 -11.89 12.32 5.29
C LYS A 250 -11.05 11.27 6.03
N TRP A 251 -10.43 10.33 5.31
CA TRP A 251 -9.53 9.37 5.94
C TRP A 251 -8.37 10.05 6.66
N ALA A 252 -7.80 11.14 6.10
CA ALA A 252 -6.77 11.92 6.79
C ALA A 252 -7.26 12.44 8.14
N THR A 253 -8.54 12.89 8.26
CA THR A 253 -9.11 13.32 9.56
C THR A 253 -9.29 12.15 10.53
N VAL A 254 -9.62 10.96 10.04
CA VAL A 254 -9.72 9.75 10.86
C VAL A 254 -8.34 9.37 11.41
N PHE A 255 -7.31 9.35 10.57
CA PHE A 255 -5.94 9.04 11.00
C PHE A 255 -5.35 10.10 11.94
N ALA A 256 -5.74 11.36 11.78
CA ALA A 256 -5.30 12.44 12.68
C ALA A 256 -5.80 12.29 14.14
N ARG A 257 -6.74 11.38 14.40
CA ARG A 257 -7.18 11.04 15.77
C ARG A 257 -6.08 10.40 16.61
N ASN A 258 -5.07 9.78 15.97
CA ASN A 258 -3.94 9.09 16.62
C ASN A 258 -4.38 8.07 17.67
N LYS A 259 -5.36 7.26 17.34
CA LYS A 259 -5.95 6.20 18.18
C LYS A 259 -6.11 4.93 17.37
N ASP A 260 -6.24 3.79 18.04
CA ASP A 260 -6.63 2.53 17.39
C ASP A 260 -7.85 2.74 16.48
N LEU A 261 -7.84 2.09 15.34
CA LEU A 261 -8.92 2.18 14.36
C LEU A 261 -9.64 0.85 14.27
N ASN A 262 -10.95 0.89 14.41
CA ASN A 262 -11.83 -0.24 14.19
C ASN A 262 -12.93 0.17 13.22
N LEU A 263 -13.23 -0.67 12.25
CA LEU A 263 -14.28 -0.41 11.26
C LEU A 263 -15.40 -1.44 11.39
N GLU A 264 -16.62 -1.02 11.03
CA GLU A 264 -17.68 -1.96 10.70
C GLU A 264 -17.31 -2.73 9.42
N ALA A 265 -17.59 -4.03 9.39
CA ALA A 265 -17.37 -4.82 8.18
C ALA A 265 -18.39 -4.46 7.10
N THR A 266 -19.63 -4.16 7.52
CA THR A 266 -20.73 -3.76 6.64
C THR A 266 -21.65 -2.77 7.38
N VAL A 267 -22.22 -1.84 6.62
CA VAL A 267 -23.35 -0.99 7.01
C VAL A 267 -24.46 -1.25 6.00
N ASP A 268 -25.70 -1.39 6.46
CA ASP A 268 -26.82 -1.75 5.59
C ASP A 268 -26.56 -3.00 4.72
N LYS A 269 -25.83 -3.99 5.30
CA LYS A 269 -25.41 -5.25 4.65
C LYS A 269 -24.41 -5.07 3.48
N GLN A 270 -23.89 -3.89 3.27
CA GLN A 270 -22.92 -3.60 2.22
C GLN A 270 -21.56 -3.16 2.79
N PRO A 271 -20.43 -3.57 2.21
CA PRO A 271 -19.11 -3.08 2.58
C PRO A 271 -18.91 -1.64 2.08
N LEU A 272 -17.98 -0.92 2.72
CA LEU A 272 -17.71 0.50 2.47
C LEU A 272 -17.52 0.85 0.98
N TYR A 273 -16.77 0.02 0.25
CA TYR A 273 -16.49 0.31 -1.16
C TYR A 273 -17.76 0.37 -2.02
N MET A 274 -18.81 -0.40 -1.70
CA MET A 274 -20.06 -0.36 -2.46
C MET A 274 -20.76 0.99 -2.29
N HIS A 275 -20.86 1.48 -1.06
CA HIS A 275 -21.44 2.81 -0.79
C HIS A 275 -20.68 3.94 -1.49
N LEU A 276 -19.33 3.89 -1.49
CA LEU A 276 -18.52 4.94 -2.11
C LEU A 276 -18.55 4.89 -3.64
N PHE A 277 -18.64 3.69 -4.24
CA PHE A 277 -18.72 3.54 -5.70
C PHE A 277 -20.09 3.92 -6.29
N GLU A 278 -21.14 3.97 -5.47
CA GLU A 278 -22.45 4.49 -5.87
C GLU A 278 -22.50 6.02 -5.95
N LEU A 279 -21.53 6.72 -5.34
CA LEU A 279 -21.46 8.18 -5.40
C LEU A 279 -21.13 8.66 -6.82
N LYS A 280 -21.84 9.71 -7.23
CA LYS A 280 -21.53 10.41 -8.48
C LYS A 280 -20.24 11.23 -8.33
N PRO A 281 -19.50 11.49 -9.43
CA PRO A 281 -18.31 12.34 -9.40
C PRO A 281 -18.55 13.75 -8.81
N THR A 282 -19.80 14.22 -8.84
CA THR A 282 -20.23 15.51 -8.29
C THR A 282 -20.66 15.45 -6.81
N ALA A 283 -20.57 14.28 -6.18
CA ALA A 283 -20.93 14.14 -4.77
C ALA A 283 -20.10 15.08 -3.89
N THR A 284 -20.76 15.66 -2.91
CA THR A 284 -20.16 16.60 -1.98
C THR A 284 -19.25 15.89 -0.98
N LYS A 285 -18.36 16.66 -0.35
CA LYS A 285 -17.55 16.15 0.75
C LYS A 285 -18.41 15.61 1.90
N ALA A 286 -19.53 16.26 2.21
CA ALA A 286 -20.42 15.84 3.29
C ALA A 286 -21.06 14.47 3.04
N GLU A 287 -21.37 14.11 1.78
CA GLU A 287 -21.91 12.80 1.43
C GLU A 287 -20.87 11.71 1.65
N SER A 288 -19.63 11.88 1.16
CA SER A 288 -18.56 10.91 1.39
C SER A 288 -18.16 10.82 2.87
N ASP A 289 -18.10 11.94 3.59
CA ASP A 289 -17.77 11.99 5.02
C ASP A 289 -18.81 11.19 5.84
N LYS A 290 -20.10 11.36 5.57
CA LYS A 290 -21.18 10.63 6.24
C LYS A 290 -21.08 9.12 6.06
N ILE A 291 -20.76 8.68 4.85
CA ILE A 291 -20.56 7.25 4.56
C ILE A 291 -19.38 6.72 5.40
N ILE A 292 -18.22 7.37 5.34
CA ILE A 292 -17.04 6.90 6.06
C ILE A 292 -17.29 6.90 7.59
N ASP A 293 -17.94 7.94 8.13
CA ASP A 293 -18.26 8.03 9.56
C ASP A 293 -19.16 6.88 10.03
N SER A 294 -20.06 6.38 9.18
CA SER A 294 -20.92 5.25 9.54
C SER A 294 -20.14 3.91 9.69
N PHE A 295 -18.94 3.82 9.12
CA PHE A 295 -18.08 2.64 9.24
C PHE A 295 -17.04 2.75 10.36
N VAL A 296 -16.67 3.96 10.77
CA VAL A 296 -15.65 4.16 11.82
C VAL A 296 -16.28 3.98 13.19
N LYS A 297 -15.82 2.94 13.93
CA LYS A 297 -16.22 2.73 15.32
C LYS A 297 -15.56 3.75 16.24
N ASN A 298 -16.33 4.26 17.20
CA ASN A 298 -15.85 5.20 18.22
C ASN A 298 -15.14 4.49 19.38
#